data_0166733a2769514580618042cb65d6b3
#
_entry.id   0166733a2769514580618042cb65d6b3
#
_cell.length_a   1.000
_cell.length_b   1.000
_cell.length_c   1.000
_cell.angle_alpha   90.00
_cell.angle_beta   90.00
_cell.angle_gamma   90.00
#
_symmetry.space_group_name_H-M   'P 1'
#
loop_
_entity.id
_entity.type
_entity.pdbx_description
1 polymer ?
#
loop_
_entity_poly.entity_id
_entity_poly.type
_entity_poly.pdbx_seq_one_letter_code
_entity_poly.pdbx_strand_id
1 'polypeptide(L)' 'MSNVIRKISIGSDYKNDAMHYSIGQQVYGGHEISHILFEDSDSSYNIYIKKNDEVLPWKKFNSNMAISIEYDLEY' A
#
# COMPACT_ATOMS: atom_id res chain seq x y z
N MET A 1 -0.56 17.74 11.44
CA MET A 1 -0.30 17.45 10.04
C MET A 1 0.06 15.98 9.89
N SER A 2 -0.63 15.26 9.06
CA SER A 2 -0.37 13.83 8.90
C SER A 2 0.13 13.56 7.49
N ASN A 3 0.97 12.52 7.38
CA ASN A 3 1.44 12.05 6.10
C ASN A 3 0.60 10.86 5.68
N VAL A 4 0.12 10.92 4.45
CA VAL A 4 -0.65 9.81 3.87
C VAL A 4 0.26 9.07 2.92
N ILE A 5 0.33 7.75 3.06
CA ILE A 5 1.13 6.94 2.15
C ILE A 5 0.45 6.93 0.79
N ARG A 6 1.14 7.44 -0.23
CA ARG A 6 0.62 7.49 -1.58
C ARG A 6 1.08 6.30 -2.41
N LYS A 7 2.28 5.83 -2.16
CA LYS A 7 2.87 4.74 -2.94
C LYS A 7 3.83 3.97 -2.07
N ILE A 8 3.84 2.66 -2.24
CA ILE A 8 4.80 1.80 -1.56
C ILE A 8 5.42 0.83 -2.56
N SER A 9 6.72 0.59 -2.42
CA SER A 9 7.44 -0.38 -3.23
C SER A 9 7.90 -1.50 -2.32
N ILE A 10 7.52 -2.71 -2.65
CA ILE A 10 7.81 -3.90 -1.85
C ILE A 10 8.87 -4.71 -2.58
N GLY A 11 9.95 -5.01 -1.88
CA GLY A 11 11.02 -5.83 -2.42
C GLY A 11 10.76 -7.30 -2.21
N SER A 12 11.38 -8.11 -3.05
CA SER A 12 11.39 -9.54 -2.85
C SER A 12 12.83 -9.99 -2.60
N ASP A 13 13.00 -11.23 -2.20
CA ASP A 13 14.33 -11.78 -2.00
C ASP A 13 15.09 -11.93 -3.31
N TYR A 14 14.38 -11.87 -4.41
CA TYR A 14 14.97 -11.94 -5.73
C TYR A 14 15.22 -10.53 -6.22
N LYS A 15 16.46 -10.26 -6.52
CA LYS A 15 16.87 -8.93 -6.95
C LYS A 15 16.04 -8.46 -8.15
N ASN A 16 15.77 -7.19 -8.19
CA ASN A 16 15.06 -6.50 -9.26
C ASN A 16 13.58 -6.81 -9.35
N ASP A 17 13.04 -7.61 -8.44
CA ASP A 17 11.61 -7.90 -8.43
C ASP A 17 10.94 -7.06 -7.37
N ALA A 18 10.63 -5.84 -7.72
CA ALA A 18 9.91 -4.96 -6.82
C ALA A 18 8.48 -4.81 -7.32
N MET A 19 7.54 -4.88 -6.38
CA MET A 19 6.14 -4.62 -6.67
C MET A 19 5.80 -3.22 -6.20
N HIS A 20 5.11 -2.46 -7.04
CA HIS A 20 4.76 -1.08 -6.75
C HIS A 20 3.26 -0.95 -6.61
N TYR A 21 2.83 -0.32 -5.53
CA TYR A 21 1.41 -0.11 -5.24
C TYR A 21 1.17 1.37 -4.99
N SER A 22 0.20 1.94 -5.66
CA SER A 22 -0.12 3.37 -5.54
C SER A 22 -1.60 3.55 -5.30
N ILE A 23 -1.96 4.59 -4.55
CA ILE A 23 -3.36 4.95 -4.35
C ILE A 23 -3.97 5.26 -5.72
N GLY A 24 -5.14 4.69 -5.98
CA GLY A 24 -5.83 4.86 -7.26
C GLY A 24 -5.43 3.84 -8.33
N GLN A 25 -4.45 3.01 -8.04
CA GLN A 25 -4.02 2.00 -9.00
C GLN A 25 -5.11 0.95 -9.18
N GLN A 26 -5.40 0.62 -10.44
CA GLN A 26 -6.38 -0.41 -10.75
C GLN A 26 -5.80 -1.79 -10.46
N VAL A 27 -6.59 -2.61 -9.81
CA VAL A 27 -6.24 -4.00 -9.54
C VAL A 27 -7.33 -4.90 -10.13
N TYR A 28 -7.43 -6.11 -9.68
CA TYR A 28 -8.37 -7.05 -10.30
C TYR A 28 -9.83 -6.67 -10.05
N GLY A 29 -10.71 -7.13 -10.92
CA GLY A 29 -12.16 -7.09 -10.69
C GLY A 29 -12.77 -5.70 -10.60
N GLY A 30 -12.12 -4.69 -11.15
CA GLY A 30 -12.64 -3.33 -11.08
C GLY A 30 -12.38 -2.62 -9.78
N HIS A 31 -11.57 -3.23 -8.91
CA HIS A 31 -11.15 -2.58 -7.67
C HIS A 31 -9.97 -1.64 -7.91
N GLU A 32 -9.81 -0.67 -7.02
CA GLU A 32 -8.64 0.19 -7.02
C GLU A 32 -8.08 0.29 -5.62
N ILE A 33 -6.79 0.60 -5.50
CA ILE A 33 -6.16 0.77 -4.19
C ILE A 33 -6.69 2.04 -3.56
N SER A 34 -7.27 1.92 -2.38
CA SER A 34 -7.87 3.07 -1.70
C SER A 34 -6.99 3.59 -0.56
N HIS A 35 -6.35 2.70 0.17
CA HIS A 35 -5.54 3.09 1.33
C HIS A 35 -4.32 2.19 1.45
N ILE A 36 -3.22 2.78 1.92
CA ILE A 36 -2.04 2.03 2.34
C ILE A 36 -1.73 2.53 3.75
N LEU A 37 -1.85 1.65 4.73
CA LEU A 37 -1.74 2.03 6.14
C LEU A 37 -0.66 1.22 6.83
N PHE A 38 0.05 1.88 7.75
CA PHE A 38 1.02 1.21 8.58
C PHE A 38 0.37 0.78 9.89
N GLU A 39 0.56 -0.48 10.26
CA GLU A 39 0.02 -1.03 11.50
C GLU A 39 1.16 -1.20 12.49
N ASP A 40 1.12 -0.43 13.58
CA ASP A 40 2.17 -0.45 14.59
C ASP A 40 2.24 -1.77 15.35
N SER A 41 1.11 -2.40 15.56
CA SER A 41 1.04 -3.58 16.43
C SER A 41 1.89 -4.73 15.93
N ASP A 42 2.02 -4.86 14.62
CA ASP A 42 2.82 -5.94 14.03
C ASP A 42 3.81 -5.46 12.99
N SER A 43 4.03 -4.15 12.91
CA SER A 43 4.99 -3.54 11.99
C SER A 43 4.77 -3.99 10.56
N SER A 44 3.56 -3.81 10.08
CA SER A 44 3.20 -4.21 8.72
C SER A 44 2.53 -3.08 7.97
N TYR A 45 2.56 -3.18 6.64
CA TYR A 45 1.83 -2.27 5.77
C TYR A 45 0.65 -3.03 5.19
N ASN A 46 -0.53 -2.43 5.30
CA ASN A 46 -1.77 -3.02 4.84
C ASN A 46 -2.32 -2.24 3.67
N ILE A 47 -2.63 -2.93 2.58
CA ILE A 47 -3.17 -2.30 1.38
C ILE A 47 -4.64 -2.66 1.29
N TYR A 48 -5.48 -1.64 1.17
CA TYR A 48 -6.92 -1.78 1.06
C TYR A 48 -7.35 -1.39 -0.35
N ILE A 49 -8.34 -2.10 -0.84
CA ILE A 49 -8.92 -1.83 -2.16
C ILE A 49 -10.39 -1.48 -2.00
N LYS A 50 -10.93 -0.79 -2.98
CA LYS A 50 -12.34 -0.42 -2.95
C LYS A 50 -13.00 -0.63 -4.31
N LYS A 51 -14.29 -0.88 -4.26
CA LYS A 51 -15.15 -0.93 -5.42
C LYS A 51 -16.55 -0.55 -4.98
N ASN A 52 -17.16 0.45 -5.64
CA ASN A 52 -18.53 0.88 -5.32
C ASN A 52 -18.71 1.19 -3.83
N ASP A 53 -17.82 1.98 -3.26
CA ASP A 53 -17.86 2.40 -1.86
C ASP A 53 -17.59 1.29 -0.85
N GLU A 54 -17.26 0.11 -1.31
CA GLU A 54 -16.91 -0.99 -0.41
C GLU A 54 -15.39 -1.12 -0.33
N VAL A 55 -14.86 -1.04 0.90
CA VAL A 55 -13.42 -1.12 1.13
C VAL A 55 -13.10 -2.45 1.77
N LEU A 56 -12.11 -3.12 1.21
CA LEU A 56 -11.71 -4.45 1.66
C LEU A 56 -10.20 -4.50 1.88
N PRO A 57 -9.73 -5.26 2.88
CA PRO A 57 -8.30 -5.53 2.99
C PRO A 57 -7.87 -6.44 1.83
N TRP A 58 -6.69 -6.16 1.27
CA TRP A 58 -6.23 -6.90 0.11
C TRP A 58 -4.90 -7.59 0.37
N LYS A 59 -3.88 -6.83 0.75
CA LYS A 59 -2.54 -7.38 0.96
C LYS A 59 -1.93 -6.80 2.23
N LYS A 60 -1.03 -7.56 2.82
CA LYS A 60 -0.30 -7.17 4.00
C LYS A 60 1.15 -7.56 3.83
N PHE A 61 2.06 -6.64 4.10
CA PHE A 61 3.48 -6.87 3.97
C PHE A 61 4.18 -6.49 5.27
N ASN A 62 5.17 -7.28 5.65
CA ASN A 62 6.02 -6.93 6.78
C ASN A 62 6.82 -5.68 6.43
N SER A 63 7.04 -4.80 7.41
CA SER A 63 7.69 -3.52 7.16
C SER A 63 9.09 -3.66 6.60
N ASN A 64 9.80 -4.74 6.93
CA ASN A 64 11.14 -4.94 6.41
C ASN A 64 11.19 -5.28 4.93
N MET A 65 10.05 -5.54 4.31
CA MET A 65 9.97 -5.77 2.87
C MET A 65 9.79 -4.47 2.08
N ALA A 66 9.52 -3.36 2.75
CA ALA A 66 9.33 -2.09 2.07
C ALA A 66 10.68 -1.51 1.64
N ILE A 67 10.82 -1.27 0.33
CA ILE A 67 12.03 -0.66 -0.23
C ILE A 67 11.94 0.85 -0.16
N SER A 68 10.80 1.40 -0.55
CA SER A 68 10.60 2.84 -0.52
C SER A 68 9.13 3.16 -0.31
N ILE A 69 8.89 4.32 0.29
CA ILE A 69 7.54 4.78 0.59
C ILE A 69 7.46 6.25 0.20
N GLU A 70 6.45 6.59 -0.58
CA GLU A 70 6.19 7.98 -0.93
C GLU A 70 4.96 8.45 -0.17
N TYR A 71 5.05 9.64 0.39
CA TYR A 71 3.99 10.23 1.17
C TYR A 71 3.43 11.46 0.48
N ASP A 72 2.13 11.66 0.62
CA ASP A 72 1.53 12.96 0.33
C ASP A 72 1.42 13.72 1.64
N LEU A 73 1.67 15.03 1.56
CA LEU A 73 1.51 15.89 2.72
C LEU A 73 0.12 16.52 2.66
N GLU A 74 -0.58 16.45 3.76
CA GLU A 74 -1.88 17.10 3.89
C GLU A 74 -1.70 18.42 4.64
N TYR A 75 -2.23 19.47 4.05
CA TYR A 75 -2.17 20.81 4.62
C TYR A 75 -3.52 21.23 5.14
#